data_7742f5f8d9ea72e9dd7d54d7dd5722a7
#
_entry.id   7742f5f8d9ea72e9dd7d54d7dd5722a7
#
_cell.length_a   1.000
_cell.length_b   1.000
_cell.length_c   1.000
_cell.angle_alpha   90.00
_cell.angle_beta   90.00
_cell.angle_gamma   90.00
#
_symmetry.space_group_name_H-M   'P 1'
#
loop_
_entity.id
_entity.type
_entity.pdbx_description
1 polymer ?
#
loop_
_entity_poly.entity_id
_entity_poly.type
_entity_poly.pdbx_seq_one_letter_code
_entity_poly.pdbx_strand_id
1 'polypeptide(L)'
;VAVAVPIKSIGGGKTVAFLNGEQQIAKYTPELNYAYELITVIANEGRSDLVMNAARSAGAKGGTVLHGKSTGAKDSEKFYNISISGEKEVILIVAEAAQKSEIMRSILKNAGPDSEAGAIVFSMPVSEVAGFGMFDS
;
A
#
# COMPACT_ATOMS: atom_id res chain seq x y z
N VAL A 1 7.18 4.37 -12.55
CA VAL A 1 7.89 4.11 -11.28
C VAL A 1 8.06 2.61 -11.06
N ALA A 2 9.16 2.20 -10.53
CA ALA A 2 9.42 0.82 -10.15
C ALA A 2 9.80 0.79 -8.67
N VAL A 3 9.25 -0.16 -7.96
CA VAL A 3 9.47 -0.32 -6.52
C VAL A 3 9.81 -1.78 -6.24
N ALA A 4 10.93 -2.02 -5.57
CA ALA A 4 11.32 -3.34 -5.14
C ALA A 4 11.00 -3.52 -3.66
N VAL A 5 10.23 -4.55 -3.35
CA VAL A 5 9.84 -4.85 -1.97
C VAL A 5 10.38 -6.24 -1.62
N PRO A 6 11.19 -6.35 -0.56
CA PRO A 6 11.65 -7.67 -0.13
C PRO A 6 10.48 -8.47 0.45
N ILE A 7 10.37 -9.72 0.05
CA ILE A 7 9.33 -10.61 0.57
C ILE A 7 9.96 -11.61 1.54
N LYS A 8 9.24 -11.94 2.59
CA LYS A 8 9.71 -12.87 3.61
C LYS A 8 9.48 -14.34 3.26
N SER A 9 8.40 -14.60 2.56
CA SER A 9 8.06 -15.97 2.19
C SER A 9 7.30 -15.98 0.88
N ILE A 10 7.40 -17.09 0.18
CA ILE A 10 6.72 -17.28 -1.07
C ILE A 10 6.20 -18.73 -1.11
N GLY A 11 4.96 -18.91 -1.54
CA GLY A 11 4.35 -20.22 -1.69
C GLY A 11 3.60 -20.30 -3.01
N GLY A 12 3.49 -21.51 -3.54
CA GLY A 12 2.83 -21.75 -4.82
C GLY A 12 3.30 -23.07 -5.41
N GLY A 13 3.02 -23.33 -6.64
CA GLY A 13 3.35 -24.59 -7.28
C GLY A 13 4.84 -24.77 -7.62
N LYS A 14 5.11 -25.58 -8.62
CA LYS A 14 6.47 -25.96 -9.01
C LYS A 14 7.38 -24.79 -9.37
N THR A 15 6.82 -23.73 -9.91
CA THR A 15 7.59 -22.51 -10.26
C THR A 15 8.19 -21.87 -9.03
N VAL A 16 7.43 -21.87 -7.94
CA VAL A 16 7.88 -21.29 -6.67
C VAL A 16 8.95 -22.16 -6.04
N ALA A 17 8.82 -23.49 -6.15
CA ALA A 17 9.85 -24.38 -5.65
C ALA A 17 11.20 -24.16 -6.36
N PHE A 18 11.18 -23.84 -7.62
CA PHE A 18 12.38 -23.51 -8.39
C PHE A 18 13.06 -22.25 -7.84
N LEU A 19 12.28 -21.22 -7.57
CA LEU A 19 12.82 -19.97 -7.00
C LEU A 19 13.39 -20.20 -5.60
N ASN A 20 12.72 -21.00 -4.78
CA ASN A 20 13.18 -21.28 -3.43
C ASN A 20 14.43 -22.17 -3.39
N GLY A 21 14.58 -23.07 -4.36
CA GLY A 21 15.72 -23.98 -4.42
C GLY A 21 17.06 -23.27 -4.54
N GLU A 22 17.10 -22.15 -5.22
CA GLU A 22 18.31 -21.36 -5.41
C GLU A 22 18.61 -20.44 -4.24
N GLN A 23 17.62 -20.20 -3.40
CA GLN A 23 17.78 -19.26 -2.28
C GLN A 23 18.45 -19.86 -1.04
N GLN A 24 18.76 -21.13 -1.05
CA GLN A 24 19.55 -21.71 0.03
C GLN A 24 20.94 -21.08 0.18
N ILE A 25 21.37 -20.37 -0.84
CA ILE A 25 22.65 -19.68 -0.85
C ILE A 25 22.58 -18.34 -0.13
N ALA A 26 21.38 -17.80 0.05
CA ALA A 26 21.23 -16.46 0.58
C ALA A 26 20.90 -16.48 2.07
N LYS A 27 21.86 -16.84 2.87
CA LYS A 27 21.87 -16.39 4.27
C LYS A 27 22.27 -14.92 4.37
N TYR A 28 22.23 -14.23 3.26
CA TYR A 28 22.56 -12.83 3.15
C TYR A 28 21.35 -11.99 3.42
N THR A 29 21.34 -11.35 4.57
CA THR A 29 20.36 -10.30 4.85
C THR A 29 21.03 -9.00 4.42
N PRO A 30 20.64 -8.42 3.28
CA PRO A 30 21.22 -7.13 2.92
C PRO A 30 20.86 -6.11 3.98
N GLU A 31 21.82 -5.28 4.35
CA GLU A 31 21.52 -4.08 5.10
C GLU A 31 20.71 -3.18 4.17
N LEU A 32 19.41 -3.18 4.38
CA LEU A 32 18.53 -2.35 3.59
C LEU A 32 18.41 -1.00 4.27
N ASN A 33 19.06 -0.03 3.67
CA ASN A 33 18.84 1.35 4.07
C ASN A 33 17.53 1.79 3.43
N TYR A 34 16.45 1.65 4.19
CA TYR A 34 15.11 1.97 3.72
C TYR A 34 14.88 3.48 3.73
N ALA A 35 15.36 4.15 2.69
CA ALA A 35 15.10 5.57 2.50
C ALA A 35 13.63 5.84 2.17
N TYR A 36 12.95 4.84 1.60
CA TYR A 36 11.55 4.96 1.17
C TYR A 36 10.71 3.83 1.72
N GLU A 37 9.42 4.11 1.83
CA GLU A 37 8.42 3.11 2.17
C GLU A 37 7.25 3.18 1.21
N LEU A 38 6.61 2.05 1.01
CA LEU A 38 5.40 1.94 0.22
C LEU A 38 4.21 1.94 1.19
N ILE A 39 3.43 3.00 1.13
CA ILE A 39 2.18 3.09 1.87
C ILE A 39 1.09 2.51 0.99
N THR A 40 0.37 1.54 1.51
CA THR A 40 -0.75 0.91 0.81
C THR A 40 -2.03 1.26 1.55
N VAL A 41 -2.99 1.79 0.81
CA VAL A 41 -4.29 2.18 1.35
C VAL A 41 -5.37 1.40 0.62
N ILE A 42 -6.26 0.79 1.36
CA ILE A 42 -7.44 0.14 0.79
C ILE A 42 -8.66 0.93 1.23
N ALA A 43 -9.36 1.50 0.26
CA ALA A 43 -10.49 2.39 0.51
C ALA A 43 -11.69 1.97 -0.33
N ASN A 44 -12.86 2.50 0.03
CA ASN A 44 -14.07 2.28 -0.73
C ASN A 44 -13.95 2.92 -2.11
N GLU A 45 -14.58 2.30 -3.10
CA GLU A 45 -14.58 2.80 -4.47
C GLU A 45 -15.10 4.24 -4.54
N GLY A 46 -14.46 5.03 -5.37
CA GLY A 46 -14.81 6.43 -5.57
C GLY A 46 -14.29 7.38 -4.50
N ARG A 47 -13.48 6.89 -3.57
CA ARG A 47 -12.99 7.70 -2.45
C ARG A 47 -11.47 7.91 -2.46
N SER A 48 -10.82 7.59 -3.55
CA SER A 48 -9.37 7.81 -3.66
C SER A 48 -8.99 9.28 -3.52
N ASP A 49 -9.87 10.19 -3.92
CA ASP A 49 -9.60 11.63 -3.77
C ASP A 49 -9.48 12.03 -2.30
N LEU A 50 -10.35 11.52 -1.44
CA LEU A 50 -10.24 11.79 0.00
C LEU A 50 -8.89 11.31 0.56
N VAL A 51 -8.50 10.11 0.17
CA VAL A 51 -7.23 9.54 0.59
C VAL A 51 -6.06 10.38 0.08
N MET A 52 -6.06 10.71 -1.21
CA MET A 52 -4.95 11.45 -1.81
C MET A 52 -4.86 12.89 -1.31
N ASN A 53 -5.99 13.54 -1.05
CA ASN A 53 -5.98 14.89 -0.48
C ASN A 53 -5.36 14.86 0.92
N ALA A 54 -5.73 13.87 1.74
CA ALA A 54 -5.14 13.70 3.06
C ALA A 54 -3.64 13.41 2.97
N ALA A 55 -3.26 12.53 2.06
CA ALA A 55 -1.84 12.18 1.89
C ALA A 55 -1.01 13.38 1.42
N ARG A 56 -1.51 14.13 0.45
CA ARG A 56 -0.79 15.31 -0.06
C ARG A 56 -0.63 16.39 0.99
N SER A 57 -1.63 16.58 1.84
CA SER A 57 -1.53 17.58 2.92
C SER A 57 -0.41 17.25 3.90
N ALA A 58 0.01 16.01 3.97
CA ALA A 58 1.09 15.56 4.84
C ALA A 58 2.41 15.34 4.09
N GLY A 59 2.49 15.71 2.81
CA GLY A 59 3.72 15.68 2.05
C GLY A 59 3.85 14.63 0.98
N ALA A 60 2.82 13.79 0.76
CA ALA A 60 2.85 12.82 -0.33
C ALA A 60 2.83 13.55 -1.68
N LYS A 61 3.63 13.08 -2.61
CA LYS A 61 3.73 13.70 -3.94
C LYS A 61 2.68 13.18 -4.91
N GLY A 62 2.29 11.92 -4.77
CA GLY A 62 1.29 11.31 -5.62
C GLY A 62 1.06 9.85 -5.25
N GLY A 63 0.20 9.20 -5.99
CA GLY A 63 -0.11 7.79 -5.76
C GLY A 63 -0.64 7.14 -7.02
N THR A 64 -0.66 5.82 -7.01
CA THR A 64 -1.23 5.02 -8.07
C THR A 64 -2.46 4.32 -7.53
N VAL A 65 -3.56 4.40 -8.25
CA VAL A 65 -4.82 3.77 -7.84
C VAL A 65 -5.06 2.52 -8.66
N LEU A 66 -5.31 1.42 -7.96
CA LEU A 66 -5.69 0.14 -8.55
C LEU A 66 -7.11 -0.19 -8.09
N HIS A 67 -7.85 -0.91 -8.93
CA HIS A 67 -9.17 -1.39 -8.56
C HIS A 67 -9.08 -2.82 -8.02
N GLY A 68 -9.83 -3.09 -6.97
CA GLY A 68 -9.86 -4.39 -6.36
C GLY A 68 -11.26 -4.73 -5.87
N LYS A 69 -11.40 -5.93 -5.37
CA LYS A 69 -12.65 -6.40 -4.82
C LYS A 69 -12.41 -7.02 -3.46
N SER A 70 -13.13 -6.57 -2.47
CA SER A 70 -13.08 -7.16 -1.14
C SER A 70 -14.02 -8.35 -1.06
N THR A 71 -13.59 -9.38 -0.37
CA THR A 71 -14.40 -10.58 -0.12
C THR A 71 -14.39 -10.89 1.37
N GLY A 72 -15.45 -11.47 1.86
CA GLY A 72 -15.42 -12.13 3.16
C GLY A 72 -16.07 -11.43 4.34
N ALA A 73 -16.54 -10.22 4.21
CA ALA A 73 -17.20 -9.54 5.33
C ALA A 73 -18.71 -9.55 5.17
N LYS A 74 -19.33 -10.74 5.26
CA LYS A 74 -20.80 -10.86 5.14
C LYS A 74 -21.56 -10.06 6.19
N ASP A 75 -20.95 -9.82 7.34
CA ASP A 75 -21.60 -9.08 8.42
C ASP A 75 -21.65 -7.58 8.13
N SER A 76 -20.78 -7.06 7.32
CA SER A 76 -20.84 -5.67 6.89
C SER A 76 -21.96 -5.40 5.91
N GLU A 77 -22.44 -6.43 5.22
CA GLU A 77 -23.58 -6.30 4.30
C GLU A 77 -24.88 -6.00 5.02
N LYS A 78 -24.94 -6.23 6.33
CA LYS A 78 -26.12 -5.99 7.15
C LYS A 78 -26.19 -4.57 7.67
N PHE A 79 -25.12 -3.82 7.56
CA PHE A 79 -25.09 -2.44 8.02
C PHE A 79 -25.54 -1.52 6.88
N TYR A 80 -26.76 -1.02 7.01
CA TYR A 80 -27.25 0.16 6.30
C TYR A 80 -27.58 0.04 4.83
N ASN A 81 -28.15 -0.94 4.27
CA ASN A 81 -28.64 -0.90 2.88
C ASN A 81 -27.76 -0.09 1.90
N ILE A 82 -26.58 0.28 2.32
CA ILE A 82 -25.60 0.85 1.43
C ILE A 82 -25.14 -0.32 0.60
N SER A 83 -25.29 -0.22 -0.69
CA SER A 83 -24.77 -1.21 -1.59
C SER A 83 -23.30 -1.36 -1.25
N ILE A 84 -23.01 -2.37 -0.50
CA ILE A 84 -21.63 -2.76 -0.28
C ILE A 84 -21.23 -3.47 -1.55
N SER A 85 -20.94 -2.67 -2.55
CA SER A 85 -20.13 -3.19 -3.62
C SER A 85 -18.85 -3.62 -2.94
N GLY A 86 -18.47 -4.87 -3.06
CA GLY A 86 -17.17 -5.30 -2.61
C GLY A 86 -16.03 -4.61 -3.35
N GLU A 87 -16.35 -3.57 -4.12
CA GLU A 87 -15.40 -2.81 -4.91
C GLU A 87 -14.59 -1.90 -4.02
N LYS A 88 -13.29 -2.02 -4.16
CA LYS A 88 -12.32 -1.22 -3.40
C LYS A 88 -11.33 -0.58 -4.36
N GLU A 89 -10.71 0.47 -3.88
CA GLU A 89 -9.56 1.05 -4.53
C GLU A 89 -8.34 0.81 -3.64
N VAL A 90 -7.25 0.37 -4.27
CA VAL A 90 -5.97 0.20 -3.60
C VAL A 90 -5.07 1.32 -4.07
N ILE A 91 -4.62 2.14 -3.14
CA ILE A 91 -3.80 3.31 -3.44
C ILE A 91 -2.39 3.04 -2.95
N LEU A 92 -1.43 3.13 -3.85
CA LEU A 92 -0.02 2.90 -3.58
C LEU A 92 0.69 4.24 -3.56
N ILE A 93 1.32 4.57 -2.45
CA ILE A 93 2.03 5.83 -2.26
C ILE A 93 3.46 5.53 -1.85
N VAL A 94 4.42 5.97 -2.65
CA VAL A 94 5.82 5.91 -2.28
C VAL A 94 6.15 7.18 -1.50
N ALA A 95 6.69 7.02 -0.32
CA ALA A 95 7.02 8.13 0.56
C ALA A 95 8.42 7.98 1.15
N GLU A 96 9.04 9.10 1.48
CA GLU A 96 10.25 9.06 2.27
C GLU A 96 9.94 8.48 3.65
N ALA A 97 10.85 7.66 4.16
CA ALA A 97 10.66 7.00 5.45
C ALA A 97 10.36 8.00 6.57
N ALA A 98 10.98 9.18 6.52
CA ALA A 98 10.76 10.23 7.51
C ALA A 98 9.35 10.82 7.47
N GLN A 99 8.65 10.74 6.35
CA GLN A 99 7.30 11.30 6.17
C GLN A 99 6.20 10.28 6.33
N LYS A 100 6.54 9.00 6.33
CA LYS A 100 5.55 7.92 6.33
C LYS A 100 4.52 8.06 7.45
N SER A 101 4.97 8.27 8.68
CA SER A 101 4.08 8.31 9.83
C SER A 101 3.08 9.45 9.76
N GLU A 102 3.53 10.63 9.30
CA GLU A 102 2.65 11.78 9.14
C GLU A 102 1.61 11.56 8.04
N ILE A 103 2.03 10.95 6.94
CA ILE A 103 1.12 10.64 5.83
C ILE A 103 0.07 9.63 6.28
N MET A 104 0.47 8.56 6.94
CA MET A 104 -0.45 7.55 7.44
C MET A 104 -1.43 8.14 8.45
N ARG A 105 -0.94 8.98 9.35
CA ARG A 105 -1.79 9.63 10.35
C ARG A 105 -2.82 10.53 9.69
N SER A 106 -2.42 11.32 8.71
CA SER A 106 -3.32 12.21 7.97
C SER A 106 -4.41 11.42 7.24
N ILE A 107 -4.03 10.32 6.61
CA ILE A 107 -5.00 9.45 5.93
C ILE A 107 -6.01 8.88 6.93
N LEU A 108 -5.54 8.36 8.06
CA LEU A 108 -6.43 7.80 9.08
C LEU A 108 -7.36 8.84 9.68
N LYS A 109 -6.88 10.06 9.86
CA LYS A 109 -7.68 11.14 10.43
C LYS A 109 -8.81 11.58 9.49
N ASN A 110 -8.52 11.67 8.20
CA ASN A 110 -9.45 12.27 7.22
C ASN A 110 -10.18 11.26 6.34
N ALA A 111 -9.66 10.07 6.23
CA ALA A 111 -10.21 9.04 5.33
C ALA A 111 -10.24 7.65 6.00
N GLY A 112 -10.08 7.58 7.30
CA GLY A 112 -10.01 6.33 8.04
C GLY A 112 -11.32 5.56 8.12
N PRO A 113 -11.36 4.53 8.99
CA PRO A 113 -12.49 3.61 9.05
C PRO A 113 -13.84 4.27 9.34
N ASP A 114 -13.84 5.40 10.02
CA ASP A 114 -15.08 6.12 10.38
C ASP A 114 -15.52 7.12 9.32
N SER A 115 -14.79 7.23 8.23
CA SER A 115 -15.12 8.13 7.13
C SER A 115 -15.79 7.38 5.99
N GLU A 116 -16.27 8.14 4.99
CA GLU A 116 -16.83 7.55 3.77
C GLU A 116 -15.85 6.69 3.01
N ALA A 117 -14.56 7.00 3.11
CA ALA A 117 -13.51 6.22 2.46
C ALA A 117 -13.28 4.88 3.15
N GLY A 118 -13.52 4.81 4.45
CA GLY A 118 -13.34 3.57 5.22
C GLY A 118 -11.94 2.96 5.06
N ALA A 119 -10.92 3.80 4.98
CA ALA A 119 -9.59 3.34 4.59
C ALA A 119 -8.87 2.58 5.69
N ILE A 120 -8.22 1.51 5.30
CA ILE A 120 -7.17 0.88 6.09
C ILE A 120 -5.82 1.19 5.43
N VAL A 121 -4.81 1.37 6.25
CA VAL A 121 -3.50 1.82 5.81
C VAL A 121 -2.44 0.93 6.42
N PHE A 122 -1.49 0.53 5.61
CA PHE A 122 -0.29 -0.14 6.10
C PHE A 122 0.91 0.27 5.24
N SER A 123 2.10 0.02 5.75
CA SER A 123 3.31 0.36 5.02
C SER A 123 4.29 -0.79 5.04
N MET A 124 5.16 -0.80 4.05
CA MET A 124 6.24 -1.76 3.97
C MET A 124 7.51 -1.07 3.47
N PRO A 125 8.66 -1.48 3.99
CA PRO A 125 9.92 -0.91 3.52
C PRO A 125 10.17 -1.33 2.07
N VAL A 126 10.77 -0.44 1.29
CA VAL A 126 11.20 -0.75 -0.08
C VAL A 126 12.71 -0.69 -0.17
N SER A 127 13.27 -1.71 -0.81
CA SER A 127 14.72 -1.79 -0.98
C SER A 127 15.22 -0.84 -2.06
N GLU A 128 14.43 -0.62 -3.10
CA GLU A 128 14.79 0.24 -4.22
C GLU A 128 13.56 0.89 -4.82
N VAL A 129 13.73 2.12 -5.30
CA VAL A 129 12.71 2.86 -6.04
C VAL A 129 13.37 3.44 -7.27
N ALA A 130 12.73 3.29 -8.43
CA ALA A 130 13.17 3.90 -9.67
C ALA A 130 12.01 4.69 -10.31
N GLY A 131 12.33 5.83 -10.88
CA GLY A 131 11.32 6.67 -11.52
C GLY A 131 10.54 7.57 -10.57
N PHE A 132 10.98 7.67 -9.32
CA PHE A 132 10.32 8.48 -8.30
C PHE A 132 11.23 9.65 -7.90
N GLY A 133 10.94 10.82 -8.44
CA GLY A 133 11.65 12.04 -8.08
C GLY A 133 13.14 12.06 -8.39
N MET A 134 13.63 11.11 -9.17
CA MET A 134 15.07 10.98 -9.43
C MET A 134 15.62 12.09 -10.30
N PHE A 135 14.74 12.78 -11.01
CA PHE A 135 15.12 13.84 -11.94
C PHE A 135 14.54 15.20 -11.56
N ASP A 136 13.90 15.26 -10.42
CA ASP A 136 13.30 16.49 -9.91
C ASP A 136 14.26 17.22 -8.97
N SER A 137 15.47 17.35 -9.39
CA SER A 137 16.46 18.09 -8.60
C SER A 137 16.50 19.54 -9.01
#